data_4c7735a60230837655bd75304c61ef0e
#
_entry.id   4c7735a60230837655bd75304c61ef0e
#
_cell.length_a   1.000
_cell.length_b   1.000
_cell.length_c   1.000
_cell.angle_alpha   90.00
_cell.angle_beta   90.00
_cell.angle_gamma   90.00
#
_symmetry.space_group_name_H-M   'P 1'
#
loop_
_entity.id
_entity.type
_entity.pdbx_description
1 polymer ?
#
loop_
_entity_poly.entity_id
_entity_poly.type
_entity_poly.pdbx_seq_one_letter_code
_entity_poly.pdbx_strand_id
1 'polypeptide(L)'
;VVVLTSILRPMRQLHETMGVITDSPSDLELRSKIESHDEIGDLAVNFNRMMDKIQENNQMQMRFLSDVSHELRTPIAVIKGHMDLLQRWGKNDPEILEESLEAASHEANRMTIMINDMLDSIRVKGSFENHRNDTCDLNSSIRTVIGNFRVLHEDYQFYLNDFESSERPAQIYSQHFEQAITILIDNAVKYSPVNKEIQVTIKALEDEMLVQVQDNGEGISKEDIEHIFERFYRSDKARNRTTTQSGVGIGLSILYQIVEAYRCRIDVSSELGVGTRFDLYIPFADGETTTP
;
A
#
# COMPACT_ATOMS: atom_id res chain seq x y z
N VAL A 1 22.82 -20.78 -47.53
CA VAL A 1 22.66 -19.31 -47.57
C VAL A 1 21.30 -18.92 -47.01
N VAL A 2 20.19 -19.56 -47.45
CA VAL A 2 18.78 -19.22 -47.04
C VAL A 2 18.56 -19.42 -45.52
N VAL A 3 19.08 -20.49 -44.92
CA VAL A 3 18.92 -20.77 -43.49
C VAL A 3 19.67 -19.73 -42.64
N LEU A 4 20.84 -19.25 -43.08
CA LEU A 4 21.61 -18.25 -42.37
C LEU A 4 20.91 -16.88 -42.34
N THR A 5 20.23 -16.51 -43.42
CA THR A 5 19.50 -15.24 -43.50
C THR A 5 18.19 -15.25 -42.73
N SER A 6 17.52 -16.40 -42.60
CA SER A 6 16.29 -16.52 -41.80
C SER A 6 16.53 -16.39 -40.28
N ILE A 7 17.71 -16.79 -39.80
CA ILE A 7 18.09 -16.70 -38.37
C ILE A 7 18.79 -15.37 -38.05
N LEU A 8 19.76 -14.97 -38.89
CA LEU A 8 20.57 -13.78 -38.57
C LEU A 8 19.80 -12.45 -38.72
N ARG A 9 18.83 -12.38 -39.63
CA ARG A 9 18.06 -11.16 -39.82
C ARG A 9 17.17 -10.81 -38.64
N PRO A 10 16.35 -11.73 -38.07
CA PRO A 10 15.60 -11.46 -36.84
C PRO A 10 16.47 -11.12 -35.65
N MET A 11 17.57 -11.85 -35.44
CA MET A 11 18.52 -11.57 -34.36
C MET A 11 19.11 -10.16 -34.46
N ARG A 12 19.44 -9.72 -35.69
CA ARG A 12 19.98 -8.37 -35.91
C ARG A 12 18.92 -7.30 -35.62
N GLN A 13 17.67 -7.53 -36.02
CA GLN A 13 16.55 -6.62 -35.72
C GLN A 13 16.33 -6.51 -34.20
N LEU A 14 16.36 -7.62 -33.46
CA LEU A 14 16.24 -7.59 -32.01
C LEU A 14 17.41 -6.82 -31.38
N HIS A 15 18.62 -7.07 -31.83
CA HIS A 15 19.83 -6.36 -31.38
C HIS A 15 19.74 -4.85 -31.67
N GLU A 16 19.29 -4.46 -32.85
CA GLU A 16 19.10 -3.05 -33.22
C GLU A 16 18.01 -2.40 -32.34
N THR A 17 16.89 -3.08 -32.06
CA THR A 17 15.84 -2.58 -31.16
C THR A 17 16.37 -2.39 -29.74
N MET A 18 17.12 -3.37 -29.24
CA MET A 18 17.78 -3.27 -27.91
C MET A 18 18.79 -2.12 -27.86
N GLY A 19 19.57 -1.91 -28.94
CA GLY A 19 20.52 -0.81 -29.06
C GLY A 19 19.85 0.56 -28.96
N VAL A 20 18.74 0.76 -29.69
CA VAL A 20 17.97 2.02 -29.65
C VAL A 20 17.45 2.30 -28.24
N ILE A 21 16.94 1.29 -27.53
CA ILE A 21 16.46 1.45 -26.16
C ILE A 21 17.63 1.77 -25.20
N THR A 22 18.79 1.17 -25.41
CA THR A 22 19.98 1.45 -24.59
C THR A 22 20.47 2.89 -24.76
N ASP A 23 20.44 3.39 -26.01
CA ASP A 23 20.87 4.75 -26.34
C ASP A 23 19.82 5.82 -25.97
N SER A 24 18.55 5.44 -25.91
CA SER A 24 17.42 6.30 -25.56
C SER A 24 16.52 5.64 -24.50
N PRO A 25 16.94 5.59 -23.22
CA PRO A 25 16.20 4.89 -22.14
C PRO A 25 14.81 5.47 -21.87
N SER A 26 14.50 6.65 -22.40
CA SER A 26 13.18 7.28 -22.27
C SER A 26 12.14 6.73 -23.26
N ASP A 27 12.57 6.04 -24.31
CA ASP A 27 11.66 5.48 -25.32
C ASP A 27 11.26 4.04 -24.97
N LEU A 28 10.47 3.90 -23.91
CA LEU A 28 9.98 2.61 -23.43
C LEU A 28 8.81 2.04 -24.26
N GLU A 29 8.38 2.72 -25.32
CA GLU A 29 7.29 2.25 -26.19
C GLU A 29 7.77 1.32 -27.29
N LEU A 30 9.07 1.28 -27.55
CA LEU A 30 9.64 0.42 -28.58
C LEU A 30 9.44 -1.06 -28.24
N ARG A 31 9.00 -1.81 -29.25
CA ARG A 31 8.81 -3.27 -29.18
C ARG A 31 9.43 -3.94 -30.39
N SER A 32 9.91 -5.15 -30.18
CA SER A 32 10.35 -6.01 -31.28
C SER A 32 9.12 -6.44 -32.11
N LYS A 33 9.23 -6.27 -33.43
CA LYS A 33 8.18 -6.66 -34.42
C LYS A 33 8.53 -7.98 -35.11
N ILE A 34 9.30 -8.84 -34.44
CA ILE A 34 9.71 -10.11 -35.03
C ILE A 34 8.54 -11.10 -34.90
N GLU A 35 8.04 -11.53 -36.07
CA GLU A 35 7.03 -12.58 -36.21
C GLU A 35 7.74 -13.85 -36.65
N SER A 36 8.28 -14.60 -35.74
CA SER A 36 8.87 -15.94 -35.98
C SER A 36 8.15 -16.96 -35.09
N HIS A 37 8.11 -18.23 -35.51
CA HIS A 37 7.52 -19.34 -34.77
C HIS A 37 8.60 -20.29 -34.26
N ASP A 38 9.80 -19.77 -34.02
CA ASP A 38 10.98 -20.45 -33.50
C ASP A 38 11.46 -19.80 -32.19
N GLU A 39 12.58 -20.25 -31.67
CA GLU A 39 13.18 -19.75 -30.43
C GLU A 39 13.46 -18.23 -30.48
N ILE A 40 13.65 -17.67 -31.67
CA ILE A 40 13.86 -16.22 -31.84
C ILE A 40 12.55 -15.46 -31.66
N GLY A 41 11.43 -16.04 -32.13
CA GLY A 41 10.10 -15.51 -31.88
C GLY A 41 9.77 -15.50 -30.37
N ASP A 42 10.05 -16.60 -29.68
CA ASP A 42 9.88 -16.70 -28.23
C ASP A 42 10.73 -15.68 -27.48
N LEU A 43 11.97 -15.46 -27.92
CA LEU A 43 12.86 -14.44 -27.36
C LEU A 43 12.28 -13.02 -27.56
N ALA A 44 11.74 -12.73 -28.72
CA ALA A 44 11.12 -11.43 -29.02
C ALA A 44 9.86 -11.20 -28.15
N VAL A 45 9.04 -12.22 -27.95
CA VAL A 45 7.87 -12.15 -27.04
C VAL A 45 8.30 -11.89 -25.60
N ASN A 46 9.30 -12.61 -25.11
CA ASN A 46 9.83 -12.43 -23.75
C ASN A 46 10.47 -11.05 -23.57
N PHE A 47 11.19 -10.55 -24.57
CA PHE A 47 11.72 -9.20 -24.60
C PHE A 47 10.60 -8.15 -24.52
N ASN A 48 9.56 -8.28 -25.34
CA ASN A 48 8.43 -7.36 -25.31
C ASN A 48 7.70 -7.38 -23.95
N ARG A 49 7.50 -8.56 -23.37
CA ARG A 49 6.92 -8.69 -22.01
C ARG A 49 7.78 -8.02 -20.93
N MET A 50 9.11 -8.13 -21.06
CA MET A 50 10.01 -7.42 -20.16
C MET A 50 9.88 -5.90 -20.32
N MET A 51 9.81 -5.41 -21.57
CA MET A 51 9.61 -3.98 -21.85
C MET A 51 8.26 -3.46 -21.35
N ASP A 52 7.19 -4.27 -21.47
CA ASP A 52 5.87 -3.93 -20.91
C ASP A 52 5.97 -3.71 -19.39
N LYS A 53 6.63 -4.63 -18.68
CA LYS A 53 6.83 -4.51 -17.23
C LYS A 53 7.69 -3.30 -16.82
N ILE A 54 8.72 -2.99 -17.60
CA ILE A 54 9.56 -1.80 -17.36
C ILE A 54 8.74 -0.54 -17.57
N GLN A 55 7.95 -0.47 -18.63
CA GLN A 55 7.07 0.66 -18.94
C GLN A 55 6.00 0.86 -17.86
N GLU A 56 5.33 -0.20 -17.43
CA GLU A 56 4.36 -0.17 -16.33
C GLU A 56 4.99 0.34 -15.02
N ASN A 57 6.16 -0.19 -14.67
CA ASN A 57 6.89 0.26 -13.49
C ASN A 57 7.29 1.75 -13.57
N ASN A 58 7.78 2.20 -14.72
CA ASN A 58 8.14 3.60 -14.95
C ASN A 58 6.91 4.51 -14.84
N GLN A 59 5.80 4.13 -15.46
CA GLN A 59 4.54 4.88 -15.37
C GLN A 59 4.02 4.96 -13.93
N MET A 60 4.07 3.85 -13.18
CA MET A 60 3.70 3.84 -11.75
C MET A 60 4.61 4.76 -10.92
N GLN A 61 5.92 4.77 -11.22
CA GLN A 61 6.87 5.63 -10.53
C GLN A 61 6.63 7.11 -10.84
N MET A 62 6.35 7.46 -12.09
CA MET A 62 6.03 8.83 -12.49
C MET A 62 4.71 9.33 -11.87
N ARG A 63 3.68 8.48 -11.83
CA ARG A 63 2.43 8.80 -11.13
C ARG A 63 2.70 9.05 -9.64
N PHE A 64 3.46 8.16 -8.99
CA PHE A 64 3.83 8.34 -7.59
C PHE A 64 4.52 9.68 -7.33
N LEU A 65 5.51 10.07 -8.15
CA LEU A 65 6.20 11.37 -8.01
C LEU A 65 5.27 12.56 -8.23
N SER A 66 4.34 12.44 -9.17
CA SER A 66 3.31 13.46 -9.42
C SER A 66 2.40 13.62 -8.21
N ASP A 67 1.89 12.51 -7.67
CA ASP A 67 0.97 12.49 -6.53
C ASP A 67 1.64 13.05 -5.28
N VAL A 68 2.89 12.64 -5.00
CA VAL A 68 3.72 13.20 -3.92
C VAL A 68 3.86 14.71 -4.06
N SER A 69 4.16 15.19 -5.28
CA SER A 69 4.33 16.62 -5.53
C SER A 69 3.04 17.41 -5.30
N HIS A 70 1.91 16.84 -5.66
CA HIS A 70 0.60 17.46 -5.43
C HIS A 70 0.24 17.48 -3.94
N GLU A 71 0.41 16.38 -3.24
CA GLU A 71 0.06 16.26 -1.82
C GLU A 71 0.99 17.09 -0.90
N LEU A 72 2.25 17.28 -1.28
CA LEU A 72 3.17 18.18 -0.55
C LEU A 72 2.91 19.66 -0.80
N ARG A 73 2.39 20.03 -1.97
CA ARG A 73 2.16 21.44 -2.31
C ARG A 73 1.13 22.09 -1.39
N THR A 74 0.07 21.38 -1.05
CA THR A 74 -1.04 21.91 -0.24
C THR A 74 -0.58 22.29 1.17
N PRO A 75 0.02 21.40 1.99
CA PRO A 75 0.49 21.77 3.33
C PRO A 75 1.57 22.86 3.32
N ILE A 76 2.47 22.85 2.33
CA ILE A 76 3.46 23.92 2.16
C ILE A 76 2.78 25.27 1.93
N ALA A 77 1.72 25.32 1.11
CA ALA A 77 0.98 26.55 0.86
C ALA A 77 0.27 27.06 2.12
N VAL A 78 -0.30 26.15 2.93
CA VAL A 78 -0.93 26.49 4.23
C VAL A 78 0.09 27.03 5.20
N ILE A 79 1.22 26.33 5.41
CA ILE A 79 2.32 26.82 6.27
C ILE A 79 2.78 28.20 5.82
N LYS A 80 3.01 28.38 4.52
CA LYS A 80 3.43 29.68 3.97
C LYS A 80 2.40 30.76 4.24
N GLY A 81 1.11 30.47 4.05
CA GLY A 81 0.04 31.43 4.33
C GLY A 81 0.03 31.89 5.78
N HIS A 82 0.16 30.96 6.74
CA HIS A 82 0.24 31.28 8.16
C HIS A 82 1.52 32.04 8.52
N MET A 83 2.66 31.73 7.89
CA MET A 83 3.89 32.49 8.07
C MET A 83 3.74 33.94 7.54
N ASP A 84 3.08 34.14 6.41
CA ASP A 84 2.79 35.47 5.86
C ASP A 84 1.86 36.26 6.80
N LEU A 85 0.86 35.61 7.41
CA LEU A 85 -0.01 36.20 8.44
C LEU A 85 0.78 36.65 9.68
N LEU A 86 1.65 35.79 10.18
CA LEU A 86 2.54 36.09 11.32
C LEU A 86 3.47 37.28 11.04
N GLN A 87 4.02 37.34 9.84
CA GLN A 87 4.89 38.46 9.47
C GLN A 87 4.15 39.81 9.43
N ARG A 88 2.87 39.82 9.04
CA ARG A 88 2.06 41.03 8.91
C ARG A 88 1.45 41.47 10.23
N TRP A 89 0.87 40.60 11.01
CA TRP A 89 0.05 40.90 12.18
C TRP A 89 0.44 40.17 13.48
N GLY A 90 1.15 39.05 13.41
CA GLY A 90 1.42 38.18 14.56
C GLY A 90 2.17 38.82 15.73
N LYS A 91 2.88 39.98 15.50
CA LYS A 91 3.55 40.74 16.59
C LYS A 91 2.57 41.49 17.49
N ASN A 92 1.38 41.82 16.98
CA ASN A 92 0.43 42.72 17.64
C ASN A 92 -0.88 42.00 18.01
N ASP A 93 -1.07 40.76 17.58
CA ASP A 93 -2.28 39.98 17.80
C ASP A 93 -1.94 38.56 18.30
N PRO A 94 -2.10 38.31 19.61
CA PRO A 94 -1.79 36.99 20.21
C PRO A 94 -2.66 35.85 19.68
N GLU A 95 -3.91 36.11 19.26
CA GLU A 95 -4.81 35.09 18.72
C GLU A 95 -4.31 34.61 17.35
N ILE A 96 -3.93 35.57 16.48
CA ILE A 96 -3.34 35.22 15.16
C ILE A 96 -2.01 34.48 15.34
N LEU A 97 -1.22 34.85 16.35
CA LEU A 97 0.03 34.17 16.64
C LEU A 97 -0.20 32.70 17.01
N GLU A 98 -1.10 32.45 17.95
CA GLU A 98 -1.37 31.10 18.47
C GLU A 98 -1.99 30.22 17.38
N GLU A 99 -3.05 30.69 16.70
CA GLU A 99 -3.71 29.97 15.60
C GLU A 99 -2.73 29.62 14.48
N SER A 100 -1.87 30.58 14.08
CA SER A 100 -0.94 30.34 12.97
C SER A 100 0.19 29.38 13.34
N LEU A 101 0.67 29.40 14.59
CA LEU A 101 1.67 28.45 15.07
C LEU A 101 1.08 27.03 15.17
N GLU A 102 -0.15 26.89 15.68
CA GLU A 102 -0.83 25.59 15.76
C GLU A 102 -1.06 25.03 14.35
N ALA A 103 -1.59 25.81 13.42
CA ALA A 103 -1.85 25.39 12.07
C ALA A 103 -0.56 24.97 11.34
N ALA A 104 0.52 25.75 11.47
CA ALA A 104 1.80 25.41 10.87
C ALA A 104 2.42 24.15 11.48
N SER A 105 2.33 23.98 12.79
CA SER A 105 2.80 22.78 13.50
C SER A 105 2.01 21.53 13.09
N HIS A 106 0.68 21.67 12.97
CA HIS A 106 -0.19 20.58 12.53
C HIS A 106 0.17 20.13 11.10
N GLU A 107 0.35 21.05 10.16
CA GLU A 107 0.71 20.70 8.79
C GLU A 107 2.13 20.10 8.69
N ALA A 108 3.09 20.59 9.49
CA ALA A 108 4.43 20.00 9.56
C ALA A 108 4.40 18.55 10.06
N ASN A 109 3.60 18.25 11.10
CA ASN A 109 3.41 16.90 11.60
C ASN A 109 2.73 16.00 10.56
N ARG A 110 1.72 16.51 9.86
CA ARG A 110 1.06 15.81 8.75
C ARG A 110 2.03 15.45 7.63
N MET A 111 2.91 16.39 7.25
CA MET A 111 3.96 16.12 6.25
C MET A 111 4.94 15.04 6.73
N THR A 112 5.29 15.04 8.02
CA THR A 112 6.18 14.02 8.59
C THR A 112 5.57 12.62 8.50
N ILE A 113 4.28 12.47 8.84
CA ILE A 113 3.55 11.21 8.69
C ILE A 113 3.53 10.78 7.22
N MET A 114 3.21 11.71 6.30
CA MET A 114 3.18 11.46 4.87
C MET A 114 4.51 10.93 4.33
N ILE A 115 5.63 11.55 4.72
CA ILE A 115 6.96 11.13 4.29
C ILE A 115 7.28 9.72 4.83
N ASN A 116 6.94 9.42 6.07
CA ASN A 116 7.16 8.11 6.66
C ASN A 116 6.31 7.04 5.94
N ASP A 117 5.03 7.28 5.67
CA ASP A 117 4.17 6.38 4.91
C ASP A 117 4.72 6.11 3.50
N MET A 118 5.26 7.15 2.83
CA MET A 118 5.91 7.01 1.53
C MET A 118 7.18 6.15 1.60
N LEU A 119 8.03 6.37 2.60
CA LEU A 119 9.24 5.57 2.81
C LEU A 119 8.90 4.10 3.11
N ASP A 120 7.86 3.86 3.89
CA ASP A 120 7.40 2.52 4.20
C ASP A 120 6.85 1.82 2.94
N SER A 121 6.10 2.52 2.09
CA SER A 121 5.66 1.97 0.79
C SER A 121 6.82 1.55 -0.11
N ILE A 122 7.93 2.30 -0.11
CA ILE A 122 9.13 1.98 -0.89
C ILE A 122 9.86 0.77 -0.28
N ARG A 123 10.03 0.75 1.06
CA ARG A 123 10.72 -0.33 1.78
C ARG A 123 10.01 -1.66 1.61
N VAL A 124 8.70 -1.67 1.79
CA VAL A 124 7.86 -2.85 1.61
C VAL A 124 8.05 -3.42 0.21
N LYS A 125 7.92 -2.57 -0.83
CA LYS A 125 8.10 -3.00 -2.22
C LYS A 125 9.49 -3.58 -2.50
N GLY A 126 10.55 -3.01 -1.91
CA GLY A 126 11.93 -3.47 -2.11
C GLY A 126 12.28 -4.75 -1.37
N SER A 127 11.50 -5.16 -0.37
CA SER A 127 11.78 -6.31 0.49
C SER A 127 11.04 -7.60 0.10
N PHE A 128 9.99 -7.53 -0.72
CA PHE A 128 9.16 -8.69 -1.06
C PHE A 128 9.94 -9.87 -1.65
N GLU A 129 10.87 -9.61 -2.56
CA GLU A 129 11.64 -10.69 -3.21
C GLU A 129 12.52 -11.44 -2.22
N ASN A 130 13.08 -10.74 -1.23
CA ASN A 130 13.95 -11.32 -0.21
C ASN A 130 13.18 -12.17 0.81
N HIS A 131 11.88 -11.90 1.00
CA HIS A 131 11.05 -12.50 2.04
C HIS A 131 9.87 -13.30 1.47
N ARG A 132 9.91 -13.62 0.18
CA ARG A 132 8.80 -14.29 -0.52
C ARG A 132 8.45 -15.67 0.06
N ASN A 133 9.45 -16.37 0.60
CA ASN A 133 9.30 -17.72 1.14
C ASN A 133 9.24 -17.76 2.67
N ASP A 134 9.28 -16.57 3.32
CA ASP A 134 9.19 -16.50 4.76
C ASP A 134 7.80 -16.85 5.25
N THR A 135 7.73 -17.39 6.45
CA THR A 135 6.48 -17.79 7.08
C THR A 135 6.29 -17.09 8.42
N CYS A 136 5.04 -16.99 8.85
CA CYS A 136 4.67 -16.27 10.07
C CYS A 136 3.67 -17.08 10.92
N ASP A 137 3.87 -17.04 12.23
CA ASP A 137 2.83 -17.34 13.21
C ASP A 137 1.95 -16.09 13.38
N LEU A 138 0.79 -16.12 12.74
CA LEU A 138 -0.13 -14.99 12.73
C LEU A 138 -0.68 -14.67 14.12
N ASN A 139 -0.89 -15.67 14.97
CA ASN A 139 -1.43 -15.47 16.32
C ASN A 139 -0.47 -14.66 17.19
N SER A 140 0.82 -14.99 17.14
CA SER A 140 1.85 -14.27 17.88
C SER A 140 1.97 -12.81 17.42
N SER A 141 2.03 -12.58 16.11
CA SER A 141 2.13 -11.25 15.52
C SER A 141 0.89 -10.38 15.82
N ILE A 142 -0.32 -10.93 15.69
CA ILE A 142 -1.55 -10.18 16.03
C ILE A 142 -1.58 -9.77 17.50
N ARG A 143 -1.22 -10.69 18.42
CA ARG A 143 -1.17 -10.37 19.85
C ARG A 143 -0.18 -9.24 20.15
N THR A 144 0.96 -9.21 19.47
CA THR A 144 1.96 -8.14 19.58
C THR A 144 1.38 -6.81 19.10
N VAL A 145 0.76 -6.77 17.93
CA VAL A 145 0.17 -5.55 17.37
C VAL A 145 -0.96 -5.03 18.26
N ILE A 146 -1.91 -5.89 18.66
CA ILE A 146 -3.02 -5.49 19.55
C ILE A 146 -2.49 -5.00 20.90
N GLY A 147 -1.43 -5.63 21.45
CA GLY A 147 -0.78 -5.19 22.66
C GLY A 147 -0.26 -3.77 22.56
N ASN A 148 0.38 -3.42 21.45
CA ASN A 148 0.86 -2.06 21.20
C ASN A 148 -0.30 -1.04 21.10
N PHE A 149 -1.38 -1.39 20.39
CA PHE A 149 -2.54 -0.50 20.27
C PHE A 149 -3.27 -0.29 21.59
N ARG A 150 -3.35 -1.28 22.47
CA ARG A 150 -3.93 -1.14 23.81
C ARG A 150 -3.18 -0.13 24.68
N VAL A 151 -1.87 -0.02 24.50
CA VAL A 151 -1.03 0.96 25.23
C VAL A 151 -1.20 2.36 24.64
N LEU A 152 -1.31 2.48 23.31
CA LEU A 152 -1.42 3.77 22.62
C LEU A 152 -2.83 4.37 22.68
N HIS A 153 -3.85 3.53 22.79
CA HIS A 153 -5.27 3.90 22.76
C HIS A 153 -6.00 3.29 23.96
N GLU A 154 -5.72 3.79 25.16
CA GLU A 154 -6.30 3.28 26.42
C GLU A 154 -7.81 3.41 26.50
N ASP A 155 -8.40 4.32 25.70
CA ASP A 155 -9.82 4.58 25.60
C ASP A 155 -10.54 3.66 24.60
N TYR A 156 -9.81 2.79 23.86
CA TYR A 156 -10.35 1.79 22.95
C TYR A 156 -10.36 0.39 23.55
N GLN A 157 -11.39 -0.39 23.20
CA GLN A 157 -11.48 -1.80 23.56
C GLN A 157 -11.15 -2.66 22.36
N PHE A 158 -10.09 -3.48 22.47
CA PHE A 158 -9.63 -4.39 21.43
C PHE A 158 -9.96 -5.83 21.83
N TYR A 159 -10.89 -6.45 21.10
CA TYR A 159 -11.31 -7.84 21.29
C TYR A 159 -10.56 -8.73 20.30
N LEU A 160 -9.92 -9.76 20.80
CA LEU A 160 -9.29 -10.80 19.98
C LEU A 160 -10.10 -12.08 20.12
N ASN A 161 -10.73 -12.51 19.05
CA ASN A 161 -11.46 -13.76 18.94
C ASN A 161 -10.59 -14.76 18.17
N ASP A 162 -10.09 -15.77 18.85
CA ASP A 162 -9.25 -16.80 18.29
C ASP A 162 -10.11 -18.07 18.12
N PHE A 163 -10.59 -18.30 16.90
CA PHE A 163 -11.37 -19.48 16.55
C PHE A 163 -10.48 -20.46 15.81
N GLU A 164 -9.99 -21.49 16.52
CA GLU A 164 -9.15 -22.56 16.01
C GLU A 164 -7.80 -22.05 15.43
N SER A 165 -6.81 -21.98 16.29
CA SER A 165 -5.43 -21.75 15.87
C SER A 165 -4.93 -22.93 15.04
N SER A 166 -4.46 -22.68 13.84
CA SER A 166 -3.73 -23.68 13.06
C SER A 166 -2.27 -23.68 13.49
N GLU A 167 -1.68 -24.85 13.67
CA GLU A 167 -0.23 -25.00 13.83
C GLU A 167 0.52 -24.76 12.50
N ARG A 168 -0.21 -24.69 11.36
CA ARG A 168 0.38 -24.42 10.05
C ARG A 168 0.77 -22.95 9.96
N PRO A 169 2.04 -22.64 9.64
CA PRO A 169 2.47 -21.25 9.43
C PRO A 169 1.84 -20.67 8.16
N ALA A 170 1.58 -19.39 8.16
CA ALA A 170 1.10 -18.67 6.98
C ALA A 170 2.27 -18.23 6.09
N GLN A 171 2.06 -18.22 4.78
CA GLN A 171 3.06 -17.81 3.76
C GLN A 171 3.14 -16.30 3.67
N ILE A 172 3.73 -15.67 4.68
CA ILE A 172 3.95 -14.23 4.71
C ILE A 172 5.09 -13.89 5.68
N TYR A 173 5.87 -12.87 5.39
CA TYR A 173 6.89 -12.35 6.30
C TYR A 173 6.24 -11.62 7.49
N SER A 174 6.70 -11.91 8.71
CA SER A 174 6.07 -11.41 9.96
C SER A 174 5.94 -9.89 9.99
N GLN A 175 6.98 -9.14 9.58
CA GLN A 175 6.93 -7.68 9.61
C GLN A 175 5.93 -7.11 8.60
N HIS A 176 5.79 -7.72 7.42
CA HIS A 176 4.78 -7.28 6.45
C HIS A 176 3.36 -7.61 6.92
N PHE A 177 3.19 -8.75 7.60
CA PHE A 177 1.92 -9.09 8.21
C PHE A 177 1.56 -8.13 9.35
N GLU A 178 2.50 -7.86 10.26
CA GLU A 178 2.32 -6.89 11.35
C GLU A 178 1.98 -5.50 10.81
N GLN A 179 2.62 -5.07 9.73
CA GLN A 179 2.30 -3.82 9.04
C GLN A 179 0.89 -3.83 8.45
N ALA A 180 0.48 -4.92 7.80
CA ALA A 180 -0.87 -5.05 7.26
C ALA A 180 -1.95 -4.93 8.36
N ILE A 181 -1.76 -5.62 9.48
CA ILE A 181 -2.68 -5.57 10.62
C ILE A 181 -2.65 -4.20 11.30
N THR A 182 -1.47 -3.58 11.42
CA THR A 182 -1.32 -2.22 11.96
C THR A 182 -2.13 -1.22 11.11
N ILE A 183 -2.06 -1.30 9.79
CA ILE A 183 -2.83 -0.44 8.88
C ILE A 183 -4.34 -0.63 9.08
N LEU A 184 -4.80 -1.87 9.20
CA LEU A 184 -6.22 -2.17 9.39
C LEU A 184 -6.74 -1.67 10.75
N ILE A 185 -6.00 -1.91 11.83
CA ILE A 185 -6.39 -1.47 13.17
C ILE A 185 -6.31 0.06 13.29
N ASP A 186 -5.28 0.70 12.72
CA ASP A 186 -5.14 2.15 12.71
C ASP A 186 -6.31 2.82 11.96
N ASN A 187 -6.74 2.26 10.84
CA ASN A 187 -7.94 2.71 10.14
C ASN A 187 -9.20 2.53 11.00
N ALA A 188 -9.37 1.38 11.64
CA ALA A 188 -10.50 1.12 12.53
C ALA A 188 -10.56 2.14 13.69
N VAL A 189 -9.42 2.47 14.30
CA VAL A 189 -9.31 3.52 15.33
C VAL A 189 -9.68 4.89 14.75
N LYS A 190 -9.14 5.27 13.62
CA LYS A 190 -9.37 6.58 12.99
C LYS A 190 -10.83 6.84 12.61
N TYR A 191 -11.51 5.81 12.14
CA TYR A 191 -12.88 5.95 11.60
C TYR A 191 -13.98 5.48 12.56
N SER A 192 -13.62 5.08 13.80
CA SER A 192 -14.57 4.68 14.84
C SER A 192 -14.42 5.52 16.14
N PRO A 193 -14.46 6.87 16.08
CA PRO A 193 -14.19 7.71 17.24
C PRO A 193 -15.28 7.69 18.32
N VAL A 194 -16.50 7.29 17.97
CA VAL A 194 -17.66 7.26 18.88
C VAL A 194 -17.77 5.91 19.55
N ASN A 195 -17.80 4.85 18.77
CA ASN A 195 -17.82 3.48 19.29
C ASN A 195 -16.38 2.92 19.24
N LYS A 196 -15.72 2.98 20.38
CA LYS A 196 -14.31 2.66 20.53
C LYS A 196 -14.05 1.17 20.74
N GLU A 197 -14.77 0.32 19.98
CA GLU A 197 -14.66 -1.13 20.02
C GLU A 197 -14.15 -1.64 18.67
N ILE A 198 -13.06 -2.37 18.70
CA ILE A 198 -12.45 -2.99 17.53
C ILE A 198 -12.34 -4.49 17.76
N GLN A 199 -12.87 -5.26 16.83
CA GLN A 199 -12.84 -6.72 16.88
C GLN A 199 -11.84 -7.25 15.86
N VAL A 200 -10.92 -8.10 16.33
CA VAL A 200 -10.01 -8.85 15.49
C VAL A 200 -10.33 -10.32 15.66
N THR A 201 -10.61 -11.01 14.57
CA THR A 201 -10.96 -12.43 14.57
C THR A 201 -9.95 -13.18 13.71
N ILE A 202 -9.47 -14.31 14.21
CA ILE A 202 -8.59 -15.24 13.50
C ILE A 202 -9.31 -16.56 13.36
N LYS A 203 -9.31 -17.12 12.14
CA LYS A 203 -9.93 -18.41 11.86
C LYS A 203 -9.14 -19.19 10.82
N ALA A 204 -8.79 -20.43 11.12
CA ALA A 204 -8.24 -21.33 10.13
C ALA A 204 -9.35 -21.81 9.19
N LEU A 205 -9.11 -21.72 7.89
CA LEU A 205 -9.88 -22.34 6.83
C LEU A 205 -9.10 -23.55 6.28
N GLU A 206 -9.61 -24.21 5.27
CA GLU A 206 -9.00 -25.41 4.71
C GLU A 206 -7.58 -25.16 4.18
N ASP A 207 -7.40 -24.11 3.36
CA ASP A 207 -6.15 -23.79 2.67
C ASP A 207 -5.55 -22.43 3.04
N GLU A 208 -6.23 -21.64 3.84
CA GLU A 208 -5.84 -20.26 4.18
C GLU A 208 -6.24 -19.89 5.60
N MET A 209 -5.58 -18.89 6.13
CA MET A 209 -5.95 -18.22 7.39
C MET A 209 -6.78 -16.99 7.08
N LEU A 210 -7.94 -16.87 7.72
CA LEU A 210 -8.76 -15.66 7.69
C LEU A 210 -8.45 -14.80 8.91
N VAL A 211 -8.08 -13.57 8.67
CA VAL A 211 -7.95 -12.52 9.68
C VAL A 211 -8.94 -11.42 9.36
N GLN A 212 -9.88 -11.18 10.27
CA GLN A 212 -10.91 -10.14 10.14
C GLN A 212 -10.61 -9.00 11.11
N VAL A 213 -10.69 -7.77 10.64
CA VAL A 213 -10.67 -6.57 11.47
C VAL A 213 -11.97 -5.83 11.24
N GLN A 214 -12.75 -5.65 12.31
CA GLN A 214 -14.06 -5.02 12.26
C GLN A 214 -14.13 -3.85 13.23
N ASP A 215 -14.65 -2.73 12.75
CA ASP A 215 -15.02 -1.55 13.52
C ASP A 215 -16.54 -1.30 13.44
N ASN A 216 -17.03 -0.47 14.36
CA ASN A 216 -18.40 0.03 14.38
C ASN A 216 -18.41 1.56 14.11
N GLY A 217 -17.61 2.00 13.14
CA GLY A 217 -17.40 3.39 12.80
C GLY A 217 -18.38 3.94 11.77
N GLU A 218 -17.90 4.90 10.99
CA GLU A 218 -18.74 5.63 10.03
C GLU A 218 -19.13 4.84 8.80
N GLY A 219 -18.40 3.75 8.54
CA GLY A 219 -18.57 2.97 7.31
C GLY A 219 -18.08 3.70 6.06
N ILE A 220 -18.06 2.97 4.95
CA ILE A 220 -17.58 3.40 3.65
C ILE A 220 -18.74 3.31 2.64
N SER A 221 -18.89 4.29 1.76
CA SER A 221 -19.89 4.24 0.70
C SER A 221 -19.55 3.18 -0.35
N LYS A 222 -20.54 2.71 -1.10
CA LYS A 222 -20.30 1.71 -2.15
C LYS A 222 -19.41 2.26 -3.27
N GLU A 223 -19.54 3.55 -3.56
CA GLU A 223 -18.72 4.24 -4.54
C GLU A 223 -17.26 4.34 -4.08
N ASP A 224 -17.05 4.65 -2.78
CA ASP A 224 -15.70 4.79 -2.21
C ASP A 224 -14.98 3.43 -2.12
N ILE A 225 -15.70 2.31 -1.86
CA ILE A 225 -15.09 0.97 -1.69
C ILE A 225 -14.23 0.57 -2.90
N GLU A 226 -14.61 0.96 -4.10
CA GLU A 226 -13.86 0.64 -5.32
C GLU A 226 -12.50 1.36 -5.38
N HIS A 227 -12.35 2.46 -4.63
CA HIS A 227 -11.18 3.34 -4.69
C HIS A 227 -10.30 3.34 -3.44
N ILE A 228 -10.75 2.73 -2.32
CA ILE A 228 -10.03 2.83 -1.03
C ILE A 228 -8.59 2.30 -1.05
N PHE A 229 -8.25 1.46 -2.01
CA PHE A 229 -6.89 0.94 -2.19
C PHE A 229 -6.03 1.80 -3.11
N GLU A 230 -6.60 2.82 -3.75
CA GLU A 230 -5.83 3.77 -4.54
C GLU A 230 -5.00 4.68 -3.61
N ARG A 231 -3.79 5.02 -4.06
CA ARG A 231 -2.91 5.91 -3.29
C ARG A 231 -3.50 7.29 -3.16
N PHE A 232 -3.38 7.88 -1.96
CA PHE A 232 -3.89 9.22 -1.63
C PHE A 232 -5.41 9.36 -1.75
N TYR A 233 -6.12 8.25 -2.01
CA TYR A 233 -7.57 8.30 -2.03
C TYR A 233 -8.12 8.56 -0.63
N ARG A 234 -9.07 9.46 -0.56
CA ARG A 234 -9.83 9.81 0.64
C ARG A 234 -11.24 10.21 0.22
N SER A 235 -12.24 9.69 0.90
CA SER A 235 -13.62 10.14 0.67
C SER A 235 -13.76 11.63 0.96
N ASP A 236 -14.72 12.30 0.30
CA ASP A 236 -14.95 13.75 0.49
C ASP A 236 -15.27 14.11 1.96
N LYS A 237 -15.95 13.20 2.69
CA LYS A 237 -16.19 13.36 4.13
C LYS A 237 -14.90 13.35 4.95
N ALA A 238 -13.97 12.46 4.60
CA ALA A 238 -12.68 12.38 5.28
C ALA A 238 -11.75 13.57 4.94
N ARG A 239 -11.91 14.20 3.77
CA ARG A 239 -11.16 15.42 3.39
C ARG A 239 -11.57 16.64 4.20
N ASN A 240 -12.86 16.77 4.54
CA ASN A 240 -13.41 17.92 5.25
C ASN A 240 -13.17 17.91 6.76
N ARG A 241 -12.57 16.84 7.30
CA ARG A 241 -12.20 16.78 8.71
C ARG A 241 -10.87 17.43 8.97
N THR A 242 -10.88 18.49 9.77
CA THR A 242 -9.70 19.19 10.31
C THR A 242 -9.08 18.47 11.53
N THR A 243 -9.42 17.20 11.77
CA THR A 243 -8.89 16.48 12.94
C THR A 243 -7.45 16.02 12.70
N THR A 244 -6.62 16.14 13.73
CA THR A 244 -5.20 15.75 13.83
C THR A 244 -4.91 14.30 13.43
N GLN A 245 -5.94 13.46 13.32
CA GLN A 245 -5.87 12.02 13.00
C GLN A 245 -6.14 11.68 11.53
N SER A 246 -6.24 12.69 10.66
CA SER A 246 -6.57 12.45 9.25
C SER A 246 -5.38 11.81 8.50
N GLY A 247 -5.48 10.53 8.20
CA GLY A 247 -4.47 9.79 7.42
C GLY A 247 -4.25 10.35 6.02
N VAL A 248 -3.09 10.08 5.45
CA VAL A 248 -2.67 10.58 4.13
C VAL A 248 -3.31 9.81 2.96
N GLY A 249 -3.95 8.66 3.22
CA GLY A 249 -4.52 7.81 2.17
C GLY A 249 -3.50 6.88 1.51
N ILE A 250 -2.37 6.60 2.18
CA ILE A 250 -1.34 5.68 1.68
C ILE A 250 -1.47 4.28 2.30
N GLY A 251 -1.94 4.18 3.54
CA GLY A 251 -1.94 2.93 4.31
C GLY A 251 -2.62 1.77 3.58
N LEU A 252 -3.87 1.93 3.13
CA LEU A 252 -4.57 0.85 2.42
C LEU A 252 -3.91 0.48 1.08
N SER A 253 -3.22 1.39 0.42
CA SER A 253 -2.45 1.06 -0.78
C SER A 253 -1.18 0.25 -0.47
N ILE A 254 -0.57 0.42 0.71
CA ILE A 254 0.52 -0.43 1.21
C ILE A 254 -0.02 -1.83 1.54
N LEU A 255 -1.16 -1.90 2.23
CA LEU A 255 -1.84 -3.17 2.50
C LEU A 255 -2.09 -3.94 1.20
N TYR A 256 -2.61 -3.28 0.17
CA TYR A 256 -2.89 -3.91 -1.12
C TYR A 256 -1.61 -4.44 -1.80
N GLN A 257 -0.49 -3.71 -1.71
CA GLN A 257 0.82 -4.19 -2.20
C GLN A 257 1.28 -5.46 -1.47
N ILE A 258 1.06 -5.54 -0.14
CA ILE A 258 1.36 -6.74 0.65
C ILE A 258 0.46 -7.91 0.19
N VAL A 259 -0.84 -7.66 0.03
CA VAL A 259 -1.82 -8.64 -0.43
C VAL A 259 -1.40 -9.24 -1.79
N GLU A 260 -1.04 -8.40 -2.76
CA GLU A 260 -0.59 -8.85 -4.08
C GLU A 260 0.72 -9.64 -4.01
N ALA A 261 1.71 -9.16 -3.23
CA ALA A 261 3.03 -9.76 -3.16
C ALA A 261 3.02 -11.19 -2.58
N TYR A 262 2.15 -11.44 -1.59
CA TYR A 262 2.02 -12.76 -0.95
C TYR A 262 0.85 -13.58 -1.47
N ARG A 263 0.19 -13.14 -2.56
CA ARG A 263 -0.98 -13.81 -3.15
C ARG A 263 -2.12 -14.02 -2.13
N CYS A 264 -2.21 -13.11 -1.19
CA CYS A 264 -3.32 -13.02 -0.28
C CYS A 264 -4.56 -12.50 -1.02
N ARG A 265 -5.72 -12.58 -0.36
CA ARG A 265 -6.96 -11.97 -0.83
C ARG A 265 -7.51 -11.06 0.26
N ILE A 266 -8.11 -9.95 -0.11
CA ILE A 266 -8.78 -9.03 0.82
C ILE A 266 -10.18 -8.72 0.32
N ASP A 267 -11.16 -8.88 1.21
CA ASP A 267 -12.55 -8.49 0.96
C ASP A 267 -12.95 -7.39 1.95
N VAL A 268 -13.83 -6.49 1.52
CA VAL A 268 -14.31 -5.36 2.32
C VAL A 268 -15.82 -5.39 2.37
N SER A 269 -16.36 -5.38 3.58
CA SER A 269 -17.81 -5.26 3.83
C SER A 269 -18.03 -4.03 4.67
N SER A 270 -18.79 -3.05 4.16
CA SER A 270 -19.04 -1.80 4.87
C SER A 270 -20.43 -1.26 4.60
N GLU A 271 -21.01 -0.62 5.60
CA GLU A 271 -22.28 0.09 5.51
C GLU A 271 -22.16 1.42 6.26
N LEU A 272 -22.60 2.51 5.62
CA LEU A 272 -22.53 3.85 6.19
C LEU A 272 -23.31 3.93 7.51
N GLY A 273 -22.64 4.42 8.55
CA GLY A 273 -23.19 4.57 9.89
C GLY A 273 -23.26 3.29 10.73
N VAL A 274 -22.81 2.16 10.18
CA VAL A 274 -22.76 0.86 10.87
C VAL A 274 -21.33 0.46 11.19
N GLY A 275 -20.41 0.57 10.22
CA GLY A 275 -18.99 0.24 10.38
C GLY A 275 -18.40 -0.45 9.17
N THR A 276 -17.15 -0.91 9.33
CA THR A 276 -16.40 -1.59 8.27
C THR A 276 -15.77 -2.87 8.80
N ARG A 277 -15.72 -3.89 7.94
CA ARG A 277 -15.02 -5.14 8.16
C ARG A 277 -14.09 -5.42 6.98
N PHE A 278 -12.84 -5.64 7.27
CA PHE A 278 -11.83 -6.14 6.34
C PHE A 278 -11.58 -7.62 6.63
N ASP A 279 -11.66 -8.44 5.61
CA ASP A 279 -11.42 -9.88 5.63
C ASP A 279 -10.15 -10.17 4.83
N LEU A 280 -9.05 -10.47 5.52
CA LEU A 280 -7.74 -10.79 4.92
C LEU A 280 -7.51 -12.29 4.95
N TYR A 281 -7.34 -12.89 3.78
CA TYR A 281 -7.12 -14.33 3.59
C TYR A 281 -5.65 -14.55 3.20
N ILE A 282 -4.94 -15.33 4.00
CA ILE A 282 -3.51 -15.58 3.86
C ILE A 282 -3.28 -17.06 3.64
N PRO A 283 -2.69 -17.48 2.52
CA PRO A 283 -2.44 -18.89 2.24
C PRO A 283 -1.50 -19.48 3.29
N PHE A 284 -1.72 -20.74 3.63
CA PHE A 284 -0.74 -21.49 4.40
C PHE A 284 0.53 -21.68 3.57
N ALA A 285 1.66 -21.77 4.25
CA ALA A 285 2.87 -22.23 3.60
C ALA A 285 2.66 -23.66 3.08
N ASP A 286 3.02 -23.88 1.81
CA ASP A 286 3.04 -25.23 1.25
C ASP A 286 3.91 -26.09 2.17
N GLY A 287 3.32 -27.10 2.79
CA GLY A 287 4.08 -28.07 3.54
C GLY A 287 5.11 -28.65 2.58
N GLU A 288 6.40 -28.55 2.91
CA GLU A 288 7.39 -29.34 2.22
C GLU A 288 6.86 -30.79 2.20
N THR A 289 6.45 -31.24 1.04
CA THR A 289 6.39 -32.68 0.77
C THR A 289 7.82 -33.17 0.89
N THR A 290 8.27 -33.44 2.09
CA THR A 290 9.40 -34.32 2.33
C THR A 290 9.02 -35.64 1.69
N THR A 291 9.31 -35.79 0.42
CA THR A 291 9.35 -37.09 -0.25
C THR A 291 10.49 -37.86 0.40
N PRO A 292 10.23 -39.06 0.92
CA PRO A 292 11.20 -39.90 1.60
C PRO A 292 12.32 -40.39 0.66
#